data_6bc1add36e8ea5f4d4f5c9417f15f416
#
_entry.id   6bc1add36e8ea5f4d4f5c9417f15f416
#
_cell.length_a   1.000
_cell.length_b   1.000
_cell.length_c   1.000
_cell.angle_alpha   90.00
_cell.angle_beta   90.00
_cell.angle_gamma   90.00
#
_symmetry.space_group_name_H-M   'P 1'
#
loop_
_entity.id
_entity.type
_entity.pdbx_description
1 polymer ?
#
loop_
_entity_poly.entity_id
_entity_poly.type
_entity_poly.pdbx_seq_one_letter_code
_entity_poly.pdbx_strand_id
1 'polypeptide(L)'
;RPEVSVVLSGMGSEEMVEQNLTYADRSSIGMLSEEQLSMLAKTREVYQKMALVPCTGCAYCMPCPFGLDIPGIYEIYNQTVNDSREDTVKKYYALDKLADACRKCRKCEGICPQHIESSTLMPVIHEKISSMKAELEKES
;
A
#
# COMPACT_ATOMS: atom_id res chain seq x y z
N ARG A 1 -19.19 -8.46 13.58
CA ARG A 1 -20.10 -8.35 12.43
C ARG A 1 -20.73 -9.71 12.18
N PRO A 2 -22.05 -9.79 11.91
CA PRO A 2 -22.76 -11.08 11.76
C PRO A 2 -22.33 -11.87 10.51
N GLU A 3 -21.83 -11.16 9.50
CA GLU A 3 -21.36 -11.75 8.25
C GLU A 3 -19.97 -12.40 8.33
N VAL A 4 -19.24 -12.22 9.45
CA VAL A 4 -17.90 -12.79 9.65
C VAL A 4 -18.02 -14.10 10.44
N SER A 5 -17.76 -15.22 9.79
CA SER A 5 -17.83 -16.55 10.39
C SER A 5 -16.48 -17.01 10.96
N VAL A 6 -15.38 -16.60 10.34
CA VAL A 6 -14.03 -17.02 10.70
C VAL A 6 -13.06 -15.87 10.52
N VAL A 7 -12.14 -15.70 11.49
CA VAL A 7 -11.01 -14.78 11.38
C VAL A 7 -9.72 -15.61 11.37
N LEU A 8 -8.93 -15.47 10.32
CA LEU A 8 -7.62 -16.09 10.21
C LEU A 8 -6.56 -15.17 10.84
N SER A 9 -5.67 -15.72 11.63
CA SER A 9 -4.56 -15.00 12.24
C SER A 9 -3.26 -15.80 12.07
N GLY A 10 -2.19 -15.14 11.61
CA GLY A 10 -0.85 -15.71 11.53
C GLY A 10 -0.15 -15.67 12.89
N MET A 11 -0.42 -16.64 13.74
CA MET A 11 0.15 -16.74 15.07
C MET A 11 1.50 -17.44 15.02
N GLY A 12 2.57 -16.74 15.40
CA GLY A 12 3.96 -17.25 15.39
C GLY A 12 4.48 -17.72 16.75
N SER A 13 3.70 -17.58 17.83
CA SER A 13 4.05 -18.00 19.18
C SER A 13 2.84 -18.50 19.95
N GLU A 14 3.09 -19.32 20.99
CA GLU A 14 2.06 -19.84 21.91
C GLU A 14 1.33 -18.69 22.61
N GLU A 15 2.07 -17.66 23.03
CA GLU A 15 1.49 -16.46 23.65
C GLU A 15 0.46 -15.78 22.74
N MET A 16 0.74 -15.65 21.44
CA MET A 16 -0.20 -15.07 20.47
C MET A 16 -1.46 -15.93 20.33
N VAL A 17 -1.33 -17.26 20.41
CA VAL A 17 -2.48 -18.18 20.39
C VAL A 17 -3.36 -17.95 21.61
N GLU A 18 -2.78 -17.92 22.81
CA GLU A 18 -3.51 -17.71 24.07
C GLU A 18 -4.22 -16.35 24.10
N GLN A 19 -3.54 -15.28 23.66
CA GLN A 19 -4.14 -13.96 23.58
C GLN A 19 -5.32 -13.94 22.59
N ASN A 20 -5.16 -14.53 21.41
CA ASN A 20 -6.21 -14.56 20.40
C ASN A 20 -7.42 -15.40 20.84
N LEU A 21 -7.20 -16.52 21.53
CA LEU A 21 -8.28 -17.30 22.16
C LEU A 21 -9.05 -16.46 23.18
N THR A 22 -8.32 -15.73 24.04
CA THR A 22 -8.93 -14.84 25.03
C THR A 22 -9.78 -13.73 24.37
N TYR A 23 -9.30 -13.16 23.26
CA TYR A 23 -10.07 -12.16 22.53
C TYR A 23 -11.29 -12.77 21.83
N ALA A 24 -11.15 -13.95 21.26
CA ALA A 24 -12.27 -14.67 20.65
C ALA A 24 -13.39 -14.98 21.65
N ASP A 25 -13.04 -15.50 22.82
CA ASP A 25 -13.99 -15.80 23.91
C ASP A 25 -14.76 -14.58 24.40
N ARG A 26 -14.12 -13.42 24.42
CA ARG A 26 -14.74 -12.15 24.85
C ARG A 26 -15.51 -11.45 23.74
N SER A 27 -15.34 -11.89 22.49
CA SER A 27 -15.97 -11.23 21.34
C SER A 27 -17.41 -11.66 21.16
N SER A 28 -18.26 -10.72 20.76
CA SER A 28 -19.64 -10.99 20.39
C SER A 28 -20.11 -10.05 19.27
N ILE A 29 -21.17 -10.46 18.58
CA ILE A 29 -21.78 -9.63 17.56
C ILE A 29 -22.36 -8.38 18.21
N GLY A 30 -22.02 -7.19 17.67
CA GLY A 30 -22.51 -5.92 18.16
C GLY A 30 -21.89 -5.43 19.48
N MET A 31 -20.76 -5.99 19.93
CA MET A 31 -20.10 -5.58 21.17
C MET A 31 -19.50 -4.16 21.14
N LEU A 32 -19.21 -3.64 19.94
CA LEU A 32 -18.63 -2.30 19.80
C LEU A 32 -19.72 -1.23 19.94
N SER A 33 -19.44 -0.20 20.74
CA SER A 33 -20.31 0.97 20.86
C SER A 33 -20.30 1.81 19.57
N GLU A 34 -21.33 2.64 19.37
CA GLU A 34 -21.38 3.60 18.27
C GLU A 34 -20.17 4.54 18.23
N GLU A 35 -19.67 4.94 19.40
CA GLU A 35 -18.46 5.77 19.50
C GLU A 35 -17.21 5.02 18.99
N GLN A 36 -17.06 3.73 19.35
CA GLN A 36 -15.96 2.89 18.88
C GLN A 36 -16.06 2.63 17.37
N LEU A 37 -17.26 2.39 16.85
CA LEU A 37 -17.50 2.25 15.41
C LEU A 37 -17.18 3.53 14.65
N SER A 38 -17.56 4.70 15.19
CA SER A 38 -17.21 6.01 14.63
C SER A 38 -15.70 6.25 14.61
N MET A 39 -15.01 5.89 15.69
CA MET A 39 -13.54 6.00 15.76
C MET A 39 -12.87 5.12 14.68
N LEU A 40 -13.29 3.89 14.54
CA LEU A 40 -12.78 2.97 13.50
C LEU A 40 -13.03 3.51 12.09
N ALA A 41 -14.20 4.10 11.83
CA ALA A 41 -14.52 4.71 10.55
C ALA A 41 -13.58 5.89 10.23
N LYS A 42 -13.37 6.79 11.19
CA LYS A 42 -12.44 7.92 11.04
C LYS A 42 -11.00 7.45 10.82
N THR A 43 -10.56 6.46 11.58
CA THR A 43 -9.22 5.87 11.41
C THR A 43 -9.05 5.31 9.99
N ARG A 44 -10.05 4.56 9.50
CA ARG A 44 -10.05 4.05 8.13
C ARG A 44 -9.93 5.15 7.08
N GLU A 45 -10.67 6.24 7.23
CA GLU A 45 -10.59 7.40 6.32
C GLU A 45 -9.20 8.01 6.28
N VAL A 46 -8.53 8.15 7.45
CA VAL A 46 -7.16 8.64 7.53
C VAL A 46 -6.21 7.73 6.74
N TYR A 47 -6.25 6.42 6.99
CA TYR A 47 -5.41 5.46 6.28
C TYR A 47 -5.68 5.46 4.76
N GLN A 48 -6.93 5.58 4.34
CA GLN A 48 -7.28 5.64 2.92
C GLN A 48 -6.73 6.91 2.23
N LYS A 49 -6.66 8.03 2.94
CA LYS A 49 -6.07 9.28 2.42
C LYS A 49 -4.55 9.23 2.33
N MET A 50 -3.90 8.44 3.18
CA MET A 50 -2.45 8.26 3.17
C MET A 50 -1.97 7.29 2.09
N ALA A 51 -2.81 6.36 1.64
CA ALA A 51 -2.48 5.39 0.63
C ALA A 51 -2.98 5.86 -0.75
N LEU A 52 -2.13 6.57 -1.51
CA LEU A 52 -2.41 6.97 -2.90
C LEU A 52 -2.61 5.74 -3.80
N VAL A 53 -1.88 4.65 -3.50
CA VAL A 53 -2.00 3.33 -4.13
C VAL A 53 -2.25 2.30 -3.05
N PRO A 54 -3.32 1.49 -3.11
CA PRO A 54 -3.67 0.52 -2.07
C PRO A 54 -2.79 -0.75 -2.13
N CYS A 55 -1.48 -0.58 -2.35
CA CYS A 55 -0.51 -1.68 -2.38
C CYS A 55 -0.20 -2.15 -0.97
N THR A 56 -0.32 -3.46 -0.74
CA THR A 56 -0.01 -4.10 0.55
C THR A 56 1.40 -4.68 0.64
N GLY A 57 2.21 -4.51 -0.40
CA GLY A 57 3.58 -5.06 -0.45
C GLY A 57 3.65 -6.59 -0.54
N CYS A 58 2.57 -7.29 -0.88
CA CYS A 58 2.51 -8.76 -0.92
C CYS A 58 3.44 -9.40 -1.95
N ALA A 59 3.98 -8.64 -2.89
CA ALA A 59 4.92 -9.03 -3.92
C ALA A 59 4.43 -10.12 -4.91
N TYR A 60 3.11 -10.42 -4.97
CA TYR A 60 2.59 -11.41 -5.93
C TYR A 60 2.83 -11.00 -7.40
N CYS A 61 2.94 -9.70 -7.67
CA CYS A 61 3.28 -9.15 -8.97
C CYS A 61 4.77 -9.29 -9.36
N MET A 62 5.59 -9.83 -8.48
CA MET A 62 7.02 -10.01 -8.71
C MET A 62 7.37 -11.47 -9.08
N PRO A 63 8.42 -11.70 -9.90
CA PRO A 63 9.22 -10.67 -10.56
C PRO A 63 8.50 -10.04 -11.78
N CYS A 64 8.69 -8.74 -11.96
CA CYS A 64 8.23 -8.07 -13.18
C CYS A 64 9.07 -8.54 -14.38
N PRO A 65 8.48 -8.96 -15.53
CA PRO A 65 9.24 -9.39 -16.70
C PRO A 65 10.17 -8.33 -17.28
N PHE A 66 9.92 -7.07 -16.96
CA PHE A 66 10.71 -5.93 -17.42
C PHE A 66 11.62 -5.36 -16.34
N GLY A 67 11.68 -6.01 -15.17
CA GLY A 67 12.62 -5.72 -14.10
C GLY A 67 12.23 -4.54 -13.20
N LEU A 68 10.97 -4.08 -13.19
CA LEU A 68 10.51 -3.07 -12.25
C LEU A 68 10.33 -3.67 -10.86
N ASP A 69 10.74 -2.92 -9.84
CA ASP A 69 10.30 -3.15 -8.47
C ASP A 69 8.94 -2.46 -8.25
N ILE A 70 7.87 -3.17 -8.63
CA ILE A 70 6.50 -2.62 -8.57
C ILE A 70 6.10 -2.20 -7.16
N PRO A 71 6.27 -3.05 -6.11
CA PRO A 71 5.95 -2.65 -4.74
C PRO A 71 6.78 -1.47 -4.25
N GLY A 72 8.08 -1.45 -4.53
CA GLY A 72 8.98 -0.36 -4.13
C GLY A 72 8.60 0.98 -4.79
N ILE A 73 8.22 0.97 -6.07
CA ILE A 73 7.70 2.16 -6.77
C ILE A 73 6.44 2.69 -6.08
N TYR A 74 5.50 1.81 -5.70
CA TYR A 74 4.28 2.20 -5.02
C TYR A 74 4.52 2.69 -3.60
N GLU A 75 5.47 2.10 -2.89
CA GLU A 75 5.88 2.55 -1.56
C GLU A 75 6.42 3.97 -1.62
N ILE A 76 7.36 4.25 -2.52
CA ILE A 76 7.91 5.59 -2.71
C ILE A 76 6.80 6.60 -3.07
N TYR A 77 5.88 6.21 -3.96
CA TYR A 77 4.77 7.07 -4.34
C TYR A 77 3.81 7.35 -3.18
N ASN A 78 3.48 6.35 -2.37
CA ASN A 78 2.66 6.54 -1.18
C ASN A 78 3.34 7.42 -0.13
N GLN A 79 4.67 7.35 -0.02
CA GLN A 79 5.45 8.17 0.91
C GLN A 79 5.51 9.66 0.50
N THR A 80 5.15 10.02 -0.74
CA THR A 80 5.13 11.43 -1.18
C THR A 80 4.24 12.35 -0.34
N VAL A 81 3.30 11.80 0.43
CA VAL A 81 2.43 12.55 1.34
C VAL A 81 3.12 12.92 2.66
N ASN A 82 4.23 12.25 3.00
CA ASN A 82 4.93 12.42 4.27
C ASN A 82 6.40 12.84 4.09
N ASP A 83 7.04 12.40 3.00
CA ASP A 83 8.43 12.69 2.69
C ASP A 83 8.60 14.08 2.05
N SER A 84 9.81 14.65 2.17
CA SER A 84 10.18 15.81 1.38
C SER A 84 10.25 15.47 -0.11
N ARG A 85 10.14 16.49 -0.97
CA ARG A 85 10.30 16.30 -2.43
C ARG A 85 11.69 15.76 -2.77
N GLU A 86 12.71 16.26 -2.08
CA GLU A 86 14.11 15.85 -2.26
C GLU A 86 14.30 14.36 -1.94
N ASP A 87 13.77 13.90 -0.80
CA ASP A 87 13.89 12.50 -0.38
C ASP A 87 13.12 11.56 -1.33
N THR A 88 11.93 11.96 -1.75
CA THR A 88 11.14 11.22 -2.74
C THR A 88 11.90 11.05 -4.05
N VAL A 89 12.42 12.16 -4.61
CA VAL A 89 13.17 12.14 -5.86
C VAL A 89 14.42 11.29 -5.71
N LYS A 90 15.18 11.44 -4.62
CA LYS A 90 16.37 10.64 -4.33
C LYS A 90 16.06 9.14 -4.27
N LYS A 91 15.03 8.73 -3.53
CA LYS A 91 14.62 7.32 -3.43
C LYS A 91 14.19 6.76 -4.78
N TYR A 92 13.40 7.51 -5.54
CA TYR A 92 12.89 7.07 -6.83
C TYR A 92 13.99 6.88 -7.87
N TYR A 93 14.89 7.84 -8.00
CA TYR A 93 16.00 7.78 -8.97
C TYR A 93 17.16 6.87 -8.53
N ALA A 94 17.10 6.32 -7.31
CA ALA A 94 18.00 5.26 -6.85
C ALA A 94 17.54 3.84 -7.27
N LEU A 95 16.33 3.70 -7.81
CA LEU A 95 15.83 2.43 -8.33
C LEU A 95 16.57 2.03 -9.62
N ASP A 96 16.81 0.73 -9.79
CA ASP A 96 17.45 0.19 -11.02
C ASP A 96 16.63 0.50 -12.28
N LYS A 97 15.29 0.50 -12.15
CA LYS A 97 14.36 0.85 -13.22
C LYS A 97 13.22 1.70 -12.70
N LEU A 98 12.96 2.77 -13.40
CA LEU A 98 11.89 3.70 -13.08
C LEU A 98 10.55 3.23 -13.66
N ALA A 99 9.45 3.84 -13.23
CA ALA A 99 8.11 3.45 -13.61
C ALA A 99 7.80 3.60 -15.12
N ASP A 100 8.55 4.45 -15.85
CA ASP A 100 8.46 4.62 -17.32
C ASP A 100 8.93 3.38 -18.11
N ALA A 101 9.73 2.50 -17.48
CA ALA A 101 10.11 1.23 -18.08
C ALA A 101 8.92 0.24 -18.18
N CYS A 102 7.75 0.59 -17.64
CA CYS A 102 6.55 -0.24 -17.72
C CYS A 102 6.07 -0.42 -19.15
N ARG A 103 6.01 -1.67 -19.62
CA ARG A 103 5.55 -2.04 -20.96
C ARG A 103 4.04 -2.27 -21.06
N LYS A 104 3.29 -1.94 -20.01
CA LYS A 104 1.81 -2.07 -19.94
C LYS A 104 1.31 -3.48 -20.28
N CYS A 105 2.09 -4.52 -19.96
CA CYS A 105 1.75 -5.92 -20.28
C CYS A 105 0.64 -6.50 -19.38
N ARG A 106 0.27 -5.79 -18.30
CA ARG A 106 -0.83 -6.09 -17.39
C ARG A 106 -0.72 -7.41 -16.60
N LYS A 107 0.40 -8.14 -16.67
CA LYS A 107 0.59 -9.38 -15.91
C LYS A 107 0.43 -9.17 -14.41
N CYS A 108 0.98 -8.07 -13.88
CA CYS A 108 0.89 -7.71 -12.46
C CYS A 108 -0.56 -7.40 -12.01
N GLU A 109 -1.40 -6.89 -12.91
CA GLU A 109 -2.81 -6.57 -12.63
C GLU A 109 -3.65 -7.83 -12.42
N GLY A 110 -3.42 -8.85 -13.26
CA GLY A 110 -4.18 -10.11 -13.22
C GLY A 110 -3.98 -10.92 -11.94
N ILE A 111 -2.88 -10.71 -11.23
CA ILE A 111 -2.56 -11.43 -9.98
C ILE A 111 -2.62 -10.55 -8.74
N CYS A 112 -2.92 -9.25 -8.90
CA CYS A 112 -2.99 -8.31 -7.80
C CYS A 112 -4.29 -8.48 -7.00
N PRO A 113 -4.24 -8.86 -5.71
CA PRO A 113 -5.45 -9.00 -4.91
C PRO A 113 -6.13 -7.64 -4.59
N GLN A 114 -5.41 -6.53 -4.82
CA GLN A 114 -5.93 -5.17 -4.67
C GLN A 114 -6.45 -4.59 -6.00
N HIS A 115 -6.38 -5.35 -7.10
CA HIS A 115 -6.81 -4.93 -8.43
C HIS A 115 -6.21 -3.61 -8.91
N ILE A 116 -4.92 -3.36 -8.59
CA ILE A 116 -4.23 -2.13 -8.97
C ILE A 116 -3.94 -2.14 -10.46
N GLU A 117 -4.42 -1.13 -11.17
CA GLU A 117 -4.18 -0.93 -12.61
C GLU A 117 -2.78 -0.34 -12.88
N SER A 118 -1.75 -1.17 -12.73
CA SER A 118 -0.35 -0.75 -12.85
C SER A 118 -0.02 -0.13 -14.21
N SER A 119 -0.63 -0.61 -15.30
CA SER A 119 -0.38 -0.10 -16.65
C SER A 119 -0.80 1.35 -16.84
N THR A 120 -1.81 1.78 -16.11
CA THR A 120 -2.30 3.17 -16.10
C THR A 120 -1.53 4.01 -15.09
N LEU A 121 -1.21 3.43 -13.95
CA LEU A 121 -0.66 4.15 -12.81
C LEU A 121 0.84 4.44 -12.92
N MET A 122 1.62 3.50 -13.49
CA MET A 122 3.09 3.67 -13.61
C MET A 122 3.50 4.94 -14.38
N PRO A 123 2.90 5.29 -15.55
CA PRO A 123 3.21 6.54 -16.21
C PRO A 123 2.88 7.78 -15.37
N VAL A 124 1.76 7.77 -14.65
CA VAL A 124 1.34 8.87 -13.78
C VAL A 124 2.34 9.09 -12.64
N ILE A 125 2.80 7.99 -12.01
CA ILE A 125 3.82 8.05 -10.96
C ILE A 125 5.12 8.64 -11.50
N HIS A 126 5.57 8.17 -12.68
CA HIS A 126 6.79 8.69 -13.29
C HIS A 126 6.70 10.18 -13.58
N GLU A 127 5.61 10.62 -14.20
CA GLU A 127 5.37 12.03 -14.51
C GLU A 127 5.35 12.90 -13.25
N LYS A 128 4.65 12.45 -12.22
CA LYS A 128 4.55 13.18 -10.93
C LYS A 128 5.91 13.39 -10.27
N ILE A 129 6.72 12.32 -10.16
CA ILE A 129 8.03 12.42 -9.50
C ILE A 129 9.05 13.16 -10.37
N SER A 130 8.97 13.00 -11.70
CA SER A 130 9.81 13.76 -12.63
C SER A 130 9.51 15.26 -12.59
N SER A 131 8.24 15.65 -12.41
CA SER A 131 7.86 17.05 -12.21
C SER A 131 8.44 17.61 -10.90
N MET A 132 8.41 16.84 -9.81
CA MET A 132 9.05 17.23 -8.53
C MET A 132 10.56 17.49 -8.73
N LYS A 133 11.24 16.62 -9.47
CA LYS A 133 12.67 16.81 -9.77
C LYS A 133 12.92 18.10 -10.54
N ALA A 134 12.14 18.36 -11.60
CA ALA A 134 12.28 19.57 -12.40
C ALA A 134 11.99 20.87 -11.63
N GLU A 135 11.11 20.81 -10.63
CA GLU A 135 10.85 21.93 -9.71
C GLU A 135 12.06 22.19 -8.82
N LEU A 136 12.65 21.16 -8.22
CA LEU A 136 13.85 21.27 -7.37
C LEU A 136 15.06 21.84 -8.14
N GLU A 137 15.25 21.44 -9.38
CA GLU A 137 16.32 21.95 -10.25
C GLU A 137 16.17 23.43 -10.60
N LYS A 138 14.95 24.00 -10.52
CA LYS A 138 14.69 25.42 -10.74
C LYS A 138 14.85 26.27 -9.46
N GLU A 139 14.71 25.64 -8.31
CA GLU A 139 14.84 26.28 -7.00
C GLU A 139 16.30 26.33 -6.51
N SER A 140 17.22 25.57 -7.15
CA SER A 140 18.66 25.48 -6.83
C SER A 140 19.48 26.47 -7.66
#